data_6e3b863e329e952c4e160770fcc926db
#
_entry.id   6e3b863e329e952c4e160770fcc926db
#
_cell.length_a   1.000
_cell.length_b   1.000
_cell.length_c   1.000
_cell.angle_alpha   90.00
_cell.angle_beta   90.00
_cell.angle_gamma   90.00
#
_symmetry.space_group_name_H-M   'P 1'
#
loop_
_entity.id
_entity.type
_entity.pdbx_description
1 polymer ?
#
loop_
_entity_poly.entity_id
_entity_poly.type
_entity_poly.pdbx_seq_one_letter_code
_entity_poly.pdbx_strand_id
1 'polypeptide(L)'
;MNRAGRRWHDGRHVRLLDYLRWLIREVERPEKPAIDARAADLARKNTETWRSQNVAPLPDIVNLERRERARADFRFFCETYFAPTLYRGWSEDHLRVIDKIERAVKEGGLFAFAMPRGSGKTTLARLSALWAVLSGYRPFVCLIGGAQERAIELLAPIRKAILENPLLLADFPKAIYPLRRLQNNARRQIGQHIDGQPTYCTWSADKLVFPTVGGPYNEASGAIITVTSLDANMRGQQHTTMDGRTLRPSLVLLDDPQTRQSARSPSQTRYRLQLLTGDVLCMAGPGESIAAVLTCTKIYAGDLADQLLDRQKNPEWQGECTKLVYAFPANEKLWDEYARLRAEGLRTGKGLKPATAFYTGHREAMDAGAVVAWPERFDPKTELTALQHAMNLKLRDEEAFAAEYQNEPVMEQFEDERLTAEQVAEKITGRPRGEVPLAATRVTAFIDVHDKLLFWCVCAWQEDFTGYVIDYGTFPDQKRLYFTLRDATATLAATFRGAGKEGAVQGGLEKLAAELLARRWERTDGVLLSVDRLLIDSGYLPAVCNAVAI
;
A
#
# COMPACT_ATOMS: atom_id res chain seq x y z
N MET A 1 -61.05 -13.16 -7.56
CA MET A 1 -60.45 -13.22 -8.91
C MET A 1 -59.54 -14.44 -8.99
N ASN A 2 -59.61 -15.19 -10.11
CA ASN A 2 -58.68 -16.29 -10.34
C ASN A 2 -57.39 -15.76 -11.04
N ARG A 3 -56.37 -16.61 -11.24
CA ARG A 3 -55.11 -16.27 -11.92
C ARG A 3 -55.27 -15.66 -13.34
N ALA A 4 -56.48 -15.75 -13.95
CA ALA A 4 -56.78 -15.15 -15.24
C ALA A 4 -57.63 -13.87 -15.13
N GLY A 5 -57.77 -13.31 -13.93
CA GLY A 5 -58.49 -12.06 -13.70
C GLY A 5 -60.02 -12.12 -13.87
N ARG A 6 -60.59 -13.31 -14.01
CA ARG A 6 -62.03 -13.49 -14.23
C ARG A 6 -62.79 -13.50 -12.90
N ARG A 7 -63.95 -12.81 -12.84
CA ARG A 7 -64.89 -12.85 -11.69
C ARG A 7 -65.82 -14.03 -11.85
N TRP A 8 -65.89 -14.91 -10.84
CA TRP A 8 -66.75 -16.07 -10.77
C TRP A 8 -68.07 -15.80 -10.01
N HIS A 9 -68.23 -14.59 -9.50
CA HIS A 9 -69.45 -14.18 -8.78
C HIS A 9 -69.79 -12.71 -9.09
N ASP A 10 -71.05 -12.37 -8.94
CA ASP A 10 -71.58 -11.03 -9.11
C ASP A 10 -71.56 -10.21 -7.79
N GLY A 11 -70.86 -10.66 -6.78
CA GLY A 11 -70.87 -10.06 -5.46
C GLY A 11 -71.77 -10.75 -4.44
N ARG A 12 -72.72 -11.57 -4.87
CA ARG A 12 -73.65 -12.28 -3.97
C ARG A 12 -73.73 -13.79 -4.23
N HIS A 13 -73.61 -14.24 -5.46
CA HIS A 13 -73.70 -15.65 -5.84
C HIS A 13 -72.50 -16.07 -6.71
N VAL A 14 -71.99 -17.28 -6.46
CA VAL A 14 -70.99 -17.91 -7.34
C VAL A 14 -71.70 -18.59 -8.49
N ARG A 15 -71.36 -18.30 -9.75
CA ARG A 15 -71.88 -19.02 -10.93
C ARG A 15 -71.28 -20.40 -10.99
N LEU A 16 -71.91 -21.34 -10.31
CA LEU A 16 -71.39 -22.69 -10.09
C LEU A 16 -71.01 -23.42 -11.39
N LEU A 17 -71.88 -23.26 -12.41
CA LEU A 17 -71.67 -23.89 -13.73
C LEU A 17 -70.42 -23.35 -14.43
N ASP A 18 -70.12 -22.06 -14.33
CA ASP A 18 -68.96 -21.45 -14.92
C ASP A 18 -67.67 -21.84 -14.10
N TYR A 19 -67.82 -21.97 -12.79
CA TYR A 19 -66.75 -22.46 -11.93
C TYR A 19 -66.43 -23.94 -12.20
N LEU A 20 -67.47 -24.80 -12.33
CA LEU A 20 -67.32 -26.22 -12.66
C LEU A 20 -66.72 -26.40 -14.05
N ARG A 21 -67.19 -25.65 -15.07
CA ARG A 21 -66.59 -25.68 -16.42
C ARG A 21 -65.11 -25.25 -16.41
N TRP A 22 -64.76 -24.28 -15.59
CA TRP A 22 -63.35 -23.88 -15.43
C TRP A 22 -62.57 -24.96 -14.71
N LEU A 23 -63.08 -25.54 -13.64
CA LEU A 23 -62.41 -26.61 -12.87
C LEU A 23 -62.14 -27.84 -13.75
N ILE A 24 -63.16 -28.27 -14.55
CA ILE A 24 -63.02 -29.35 -15.52
C ILE A 24 -61.90 -29.04 -16.52
N ARG A 25 -61.89 -27.85 -17.10
CA ARG A 25 -60.84 -27.42 -18.03
C ARG A 25 -59.45 -27.32 -17.38
N GLU A 26 -59.38 -26.99 -16.10
CA GLU A 26 -58.11 -26.89 -15.37
C GLU A 26 -57.59 -28.27 -14.96
N VAL A 27 -58.48 -29.20 -14.63
CA VAL A 27 -58.16 -30.62 -14.34
C VAL A 27 -57.85 -31.42 -15.61
N GLU A 28 -58.54 -31.14 -16.72
CA GLU A 28 -58.28 -31.75 -18.04
C GLU A 28 -57.10 -31.09 -18.79
N ARG A 29 -56.49 -30.04 -18.26
CA ARG A 29 -55.25 -29.54 -18.84
C ARG A 29 -54.19 -30.61 -18.67
N PRO A 30 -53.62 -31.14 -19.77
CA PRO A 30 -52.47 -32.01 -19.66
C PRO A 30 -51.41 -31.24 -18.89
N GLU A 31 -50.83 -31.88 -17.87
CA GLU A 31 -49.68 -31.32 -17.14
C GLU A 31 -48.70 -30.79 -18.15
N LYS A 32 -48.35 -29.50 -18.01
CA LYS A 32 -47.52 -28.83 -18.98
C LYS A 32 -46.16 -29.55 -19.07
N PRO A 33 -45.83 -30.22 -20.17
CA PRO A 33 -44.53 -30.85 -20.35
C PRO A 33 -43.36 -29.82 -20.27
N ALA A 34 -43.70 -28.53 -20.24
CA ALA A 34 -42.76 -27.44 -20.13
C ALA A 34 -42.08 -27.29 -18.75
N ILE A 35 -42.66 -27.79 -17.65
CA ILE A 35 -42.03 -27.69 -16.32
C ILE A 35 -40.98 -28.79 -16.18
N ASP A 36 -41.27 -30.00 -16.62
CA ASP A 36 -40.34 -31.11 -16.60
C ASP A 36 -39.21 -30.92 -17.59
N ALA A 37 -39.48 -30.41 -18.78
CA ALA A 37 -38.43 -30.10 -19.76
C ALA A 37 -37.51 -28.98 -19.28
N ARG A 38 -38.03 -27.94 -18.59
CA ARG A 38 -37.21 -26.89 -17.98
C ARG A 38 -36.42 -27.39 -16.80
N ALA A 39 -36.99 -28.24 -15.94
CA ALA A 39 -36.28 -28.86 -14.82
C ALA A 39 -35.17 -29.79 -15.32
N ALA A 40 -35.44 -30.62 -16.35
CA ALA A 40 -34.46 -31.48 -16.99
C ALA A 40 -33.34 -30.67 -17.69
N ASP A 41 -33.67 -29.58 -18.40
CA ASP A 41 -32.67 -28.70 -19.03
C ASP A 41 -31.82 -27.97 -17.97
N LEU A 42 -32.43 -27.50 -16.89
CA LEU A 42 -31.72 -26.91 -15.76
C LEU A 42 -30.81 -27.93 -15.06
N ALA A 43 -31.28 -29.14 -14.83
CA ALA A 43 -30.49 -30.22 -14.24
C ALA A 43 -29.32 -30.60 -15.15
N ARG A 44 -29.54 -30.67 -16.48
CA ARG A 44 -28.46 -30.90 -17.45
C ARG A 44 -27.42 -29.79 -17.43
N LYS A 45 -27.85 -28.52 -17.48
CA LYS A 45 -26.98 -27.35 -17.38
C LYS A 45 -26.19 -27.33 -16.07
N ASN A 46 -26.85 -27.64 -14.96
CA ASN A 46 -26.18 -27.72 -13.65
C ASN A 46 -25.13 -28.85 -13.65
N THR A 47 -25.43 -30.00 -14.25
CA THR A 47 -24.51 -31.12 -14.36
C THR A 47 -23.32 -30.76 -15.28
N GLU A 48 -23.56 -30.14 -16.42
CA GLU A 48 -22.51 -29.67 -17.33
C GLU A 48 -21.66 -28.60 -16.67
N THR A 49 -22.27 -27.65 -15.95
CA THR A 49 -21.56 -26.64 -15.16
C THR A 49 -20.70 -27.29 -14.09
N TRP A 50 -21.25 -28.23 -13.33
CA TRP A 50 -20.51 -28.97 -12.30
C TRP A 50 -19.33 -29.75 -12.89
N ARG A 51 -19.51 -30.46 -14.02
CA ARG A 51 -18.43 -31.16 -14.72
C ARG A 51 -17.36 -30.19 -15.21
N SER A 52 -17.73 -29.02 -15.70
CA SER A 52 -16.76 -28.01 -16.17
C SER A 52 -15.95 -27.38 -15.04
N GLN A 53 -16.42 -27.48 -13.80
CA GLN A 53 -15.73 -27.01 -12.58
C GLN A 53 -14.81 -28.07 -11.97
N ASN A 54 -14.88 -29.33 -12.42
CA ASN A 54 -13.92 -30.36 -12.04
C ASN A 54 -12.56 -30.09 -12.71
N VAL A 55 -11.53 -29.96 -11.91
CA VAL A 55 -10.16 -29.78 -12.40
C VAL A 55 -9.32 -31.05 -12.36
N ALA A 56 -9.92 -32.18 -12.01
CA ALA A 56 -9.26 -33.50 -12.10
C ALA A 56 -9.14 -33.95 -13.58
N PRO A 57 -8.14 -34.83 -13.90
CA PRO A 57 -7.03 -35.20 -13.04
C PRO A 57 -5.98 -34.09 -12.89
N LEU A 58 -5.33 -34.06 -11.73
CA LEU A 58 -4.19 -33.16 -11.51
C LEU A 58 -2.96 -33.71 -12.24
N PRO A 59 -2.10 -32.88 -12.82
CA PRO A 59 -0.83 -33.33 -13.38
C PRO A 59 0.09 -33.91 -12.29
N ASP A 60 0.94 -34.86 -12.71
CA ASP A 60 1.99 -35.39 -11.85
C ASP A 60 3.15 -34.41 -11.70
N ILE A 61 3.93 -34.57 -10.63
CA ILE A 61 5.17 -33.82 -10.42
C ILE A 61 6.22 -34.31 -11.43
N VAL A 62 6.73 -33.38 -12.23
CA VAL A 62 7.69 -33.72 -13.29
C VAL A 62 9.09 -33.98 -12.73
N ASN A 63 9.51 -33.24 -11.71
CA ASN A 63 10.83 -33.40 -11.12
C ASN A 63 10.77 -33.19 -9.61
N LEU A 64 10.72 -34.30 -8.87
CA LEU A 64 10.61 -34.29 -7.42
C LEU A 64 11.91 -33.78 -6.75
N GLU A 65 13.08 -34.13 -7.27
CA GLU A 65 14.36 -33.72 -6.71
C GLU A 65 14.52 -32.18 -6.82
N ARG A 66 14.23 -31.62 -7.99
CA ARG A 66 14.24 -30.15 -8.21
C ARG A 66 13.27 -29.45 -7.26
N ARG A 67 12.08 -30.01 -7.11
CA ARG A 67 11.06 -29.49 -6.19
C ARG A 67 11.55 -29.46 -4.75
N GLU A 68 12.06 -30.60 -4.25
CA GLU A 68 12.52 -30.70 -2.85
C GLU A 68 13.74 -29.79 -2.58
N ARG A 69 14.66 -29.71 -3.54
CA ARG A 69 15.78 -28.76 -3.45
C ARG A 69 15.28 -27.30 -3.42
N ALA A 70 14.35 -26.96 -4.30
CA ALA A 70 13.79 -25.62 -4.36
C ALA A 70 13.00 -25.26 -3.09
N ARG A 71 12.35 -26.20 -2.45
CA ARG A 71 11.71 -26.01 -1.15
C ARG A 71 12.72 -25.71 -0.05
N ALA A 72 13.85 -26.36 -0.07
CA ALA A 72 14.89 -26.24 0.94
C ALA A 72 15.79 -24.99 0.77
N ASP A 73 15.88 -24.45 -0.44
CA ASP A 73 16.86 -23.40 -0.81
C ASP A 73 16.16 -22.29 -1.59
N PHE A 74 16.04 -21.11 -0.96
CA PHE A 74 15.38 -19.94 -1.56
C PHE A 74 16.15 -19.39 -2.77
N ARG A 75 17.48 -19.40 -2.72
CA ARG A 75 18.30 -18.98 -3.85
C ARG A 75 18.07 -19.89 -5.06
N PHE A 76 18.13 -21.20 -4.84
CA PHE A 76 17.87 -22.19 -5.89
C PHE A 76 16.44 -22.05 -6.46
N PHE A 77 15.44 -21.78 -5.63
CA PHE A 77 14.08 -21.47 -6.07
C PHE A 77 14.05 -20.24 -7.01
N CYS A 78 14.70 -19.14 -6.62
CA CYS A 78 14.80 -17.94 -7.44
C CYS A 78 15.46 -18.23 -8.80
N GLU A 79 16.63 -18.85 -8.78
CA GLU A 79 17.42 -19.14 -9.98
C GLU A 79 16.70 -20.13 -10.93
N THR A 80 15.97 -21.10 -10.37
CA THR A 80 15.29 -22.13 -11.15
C THR A 80 14.01 -21.62 -11.80
N TYR A 81 13.14 -21.00 -11.02
CA TYR A 81 11.81 -20.63 -11.51
C TYR A 81 11.73 -19.22 -12.07
N PHE A 82 12.71 -18.36 -11.78
CA PHE A 82 12.65 -16.95 -12.14
C PHE A 82 13.91 -16.44 -12.87
N ALA A 83 14.70 -17.33 -13.48
CA ALA A 83 15.87 -16.97 -14.25
C ALA A 83 15.66 -15.83 -15.27
N PRO A 84 14.55 -15.75 -16.04
CA PRO A 84 14.31 -14.65 -16.96
C PRO A 84 14.13 -13.28 -16.27
N THR A 85 13.67 -13.27 -15.02
CA THR A 85 13.52 -12.05 -14.21
C THR A 85 14.83 -11.66 -13.54
N LEU A 86 15.64 -12.66 -13.17
CA LEU A 86 16.90 -12.54 -12.46
C LEU A 86 18.10 -12.78 -13.40
N TYR A 87 18.07 -12.16 -14.56
CA TYR A 87 19.03 -12.38 -15.65
C TYR A 87 20.45 -11.83 -15.36
N ARG A 88 20.59 -10.98 -14.35
CA ARG A 88 21.89 -10.50 -13.88
C ARG A 88 22.37 -11.38 -12.74
N GLY A 89 23.67 -11.60 -12.65
CA GLY A 89 24.29 -12.33 -11.53
C GLY A 89 24.01 -11.69 -10.17
N TRP A 90 24.17 -12.48 -9.12
CA TRP A 90 24.04 -11.99 -7.75
C TRP A 90 25.32 -11.28 -7.29
N SER A 91 25.19 -10.12 -6.67
CA SER A 91 26.28 -9.54 -5.90
C SER A 91 26.36 -10.20 -4.51
N GLU A 92 27.48 -9.99 -3.81
CA GLU A 92 27.65 -10.42 -2.41
C GLU A 92 26.54 -9.90 -1.49
N ASP A 93 26.07 -8.67 -1.74
CA ASP A 93 24.96 -8.07 -1.00
C ASP A 93 23.66 -8.86 -1.20
N HIS A 94 23.38 -9.26 -2.42
CA HIS A 94 22.20 -10.08 -2.71
C HIS A 94 22.27 -11.43 -2.00
N LEU A 95 23.42 -12.08 -1.99
CA LEU A 95 23.59 -13.38 -1.34
C LEU A 95 23.34 -13.27 0.17
N ARG A 96 23.87 -12.24 0.82
CA ARG A 96 23.62 -11.99 2.25
C ARG A 96 22.15 -11.70 2.55
N VAL A 97 21.49 -10.93 1.69
CA VAL A 97 20.06 -10.60 1.84
C VAL A 97 19.19 -11.84 1.60
N ILE A 98 19.50 -12.65 0.59
CA ILE A 98 18.81 -13.92 0.30
C ILE A 98 18.90 -14.88 1.49
N ASP A 99 20.09 -15.06 2.06
CA ASP A 99 20.30 -15.89 3.26
C ASP A 99 19.45 -15.42 4.44
N LYS A 100 19.42 -14.11 4.70
CA LYS A 100 18.60 -13.55 5.78
C LYS A 100 17.10 -13.64 5.51
N ILE A 101 16.66 -13.50 4.28
CA ILE A 101 15.25 -13.73 3.89
C ILE A 101 14.90 -15.21 4.11
N GLU A 102 15.76 -16.11 3.71
CA GLU A 102 15.57 -17.54 3.94
C GLU A 102 15.42 -17.87 5.43
N ARG A 103 16.29 -17.31 6.27
CA ARG A 103 16.20 -17.43 7.72
C ARG A 103 14.88 -16.86 8.26
N ALA A 104 14.48 -15.67 7.85
CA ALA A 104 13.20 -15.08 8.26
C ALA A 104 12.01 -15.99 7.94
N VAL A 105 12.01 -16.59 6.76
CA VAL A 105 10.94 -17.50 6.33
C VAL A 105 10.97 -18.81 7.11
N LYS A 106 12.12 -19.42 7.33
CA LYS A 106 12.24 -20.72 8.01
C LYS A 106 12.15 -20.59 9.53
N GLU A 107 12.95 -19.70 10.10
CA GLU A 107 13.19 -19.62 11.55
C GLU A 107 12.40 -18.48 12.22
N GLY A 108 12.04 -17.45 11.46
CA GLY A 108 11.42 -16.24 11.99
C GLY A 108 12.43 -15.12 12.23
N GLY A 109 12.02 -14.11 12.99
CA GLY A 109 12.80 -12.92 13.27
C GLY A 109 12.41 -11.71 12.43
N LEU A 110 13.02 -10.56 12.76
CA LEU A 110 12.72 -9.27 12.15
C LEU A 110 13.93 -8.80 11.34
N PHE A 111 13.75 -8.53 10.05
CA PHE A 111 14.83 -8.14 9.14
C PHE A 111 14.45 -6.92 8.32
N ALA A 112 15.31 -5.90 8.32
CA ALA A 112 15.17 -4.71 7.49
C ALA A 112 16.33 -4.61 6.48
N PHE A 113 16.03 -4.39 5.20
CA PHE A 113 16.99 -4.30 4.12
C PHE A 113 16.89 -2.97 3.40
N ALA A 114 17.82 -2.05 3.69
CA ALA A 114 18.01 -0.87 2.86
C ALA A 114 18.94 -1.22 1.72
N MET A 115 18.40 -1.29 0.51
CA MET A 115 19.14 -1.64 -0.70
C MET A 115 19.00 -0.54 -1.75
N PRO A 116 20.03 -0.30 -2.58
CA PRO A 116 19.97 0.68 -3.66
C PRO A 116 18.75 0.52 -4.54
N ARG A 117 18.18 1.64 -5.00
CA ARG A 117 17.07 1.60 -5.95
C ARG A 117 17.43 0.78 -7.18
N GLY A 118 16.53 -0.14 -7.59
CA GLY A 118 16.78 -1.04 -8.74
C GLY A 118 17.66 -2.25 -8.43
N SER A 119 17.93 -2.56 -7.16
CA SER A 119 18.64 -3.79 -6.75
C SER A 119 17.76 -5.04 -6.75
N GLY A 120 16.47 -4.95 -7.08
CA GLY A 120 15.59 -6.12 -7.07
C GLY A 120 14.96 -6.45 -5.71
N LYS A 121 15.08 -5.58 -4.70
CA LYS A 121 14.54 -5.79 -3.33
C LYS A 121 13.06 -6.19 -3.33
N THR A 122 12.21 -5.47 -4.05
CA THR A 122 10.77 -5.78 -4.19
C THR A 122 10.55 -7.14 -4.85
N THR A 123 11.41 -7.52 -5.82
CA THR A 123 11.34 -8.83 -6.46
C THR A 123 11.66 -9.93 -5.47
N LEU A 124 12.73 -9.80 -4.69
CA LEU A 124 13.09 -10.77 -3.64
C LEU A 124 11.99 -10.92 -2.60
N ALA A 125 11.37 -9.82 -2.15
CA ALA A 125 10.24 -9.85 -1.22
C ALA A 125 9.03 -10.64 -1.80
N ARG A 126 8.66 -10.40 -3.06
CA ARG A 126 7.57 -11.12 -3.72
C ARG A 126 7.86 -12.61 -3.94
N LEU A 127 9.10 -12.93 -4.35
CA LEU A 127 9.52 -14.32 -4.54
C LEU A 127 9.56 -15.08 -3.22
N SER A 128 9.98 -14.43 -2.14
CA SER A 128 9.97 -15.03 -0.80
C SER A 128 8.56 -15.32 -0.30
N ALA A 129 7.56 -14.46 -0.61
CA ALA A 129 6.17 -14.74 -0.30
C ALA A 129 5.66 -16.03 -0.97
N LEU A 130 5.91 -16.15 -2.27
CA LEU A 130 5.50 -17.33 -3.03
C LEU A 130 6.25 -18.59 -2.56
N TRP A 131 7.55 -18.46 -2.34
CA TRP A 131 8.38 -19.55 -1.83
C TRP A 131 7.93 -20.02 -0.44
N ALA A 132 7.69 -19.09 0.48
CA ALA A 132 7.26 -19.38 1.84
C ALA A 132 5.98 -20.24 1.87
N VAL A 133 5.02 -19.92 1.00
CA VAL A 133 3.76 -20.63 0.86
C VAL A 133 3.95 -21.97 0.18
N LEU A 134 4.63 -22.03 -0.99
CA LEU A 134 4.82 -23.27 -1.76
C LEU A 134 5.66 -24.29 -0.99
N SER A 135 6.60 -23.83 -0.17
CA SER A 135 7.44 -24.69 0.67
C SER A 135 6.76 -25.11 1.98
N GLY A 136 5.64 -24.49 2.35
CA GLY A 136 4.90 -24.79 3.56
C GLY A 136 5.47 -24.18 4.85
N TYR A 137 6.51 -23.34 4.77
CA TYR A 137 7.11 -22.72 5.95
C TYR A 137 6.17 -21.70 6.60
N ARG A 138 5.43 -20.94 5.80
CA ARG A 138 4.52 -19.90 6.27
C ARG A 138 3.16 -20.03 5.57
N PRO A 139 2.15 -20.55 6.28
CA PRO A 139 0.83 -20.78 5.68
C PRO A 139 0.03 -19.49 5.44
N PHE A 140 0.39 -18.39 6.11
CA PHE A 140 -0.25 -17.10 5.88
C PHE A 140 0.79 -15.99 5.80
N VAL A 141 0.93 -15.42 4.60
CA VAL A 141 1.83 -14.30 4.29
C VAL A 141 1.02 -13.04 4.01
N CYS A 142 1.37 -11.93 4.65
CA CYS A 142 0.79 -10.61 4.39
C CYS A 142 1.82 -9.70 3.73
N LEU A 143 1.53 -9.21 2.53
CA LEU A 143 2.32 -8.20 1.82
C LEU A 143 1.80 -6.81 2.19
N ILE A 144 2.67 -5.91 2.61
CA ILE A 144 2.31 -4.56 3.06
C ILE A 144 3.06 -3.53 2.21
N GLY A 145 2.30 -2.67 1.53
CA GLY A 145 2.85 -1.53 0.80
C GLY A 145 2.64 -0.20 1.54
N GLY A 146 3.33 0.85 1.09
CA GLY A 146 3.16 2.20 1.63
C GLY A 146 1.78 2.84 1.34
N ALA A 147 1.06 2.33 0.33
CA ALA A 147 -0.30 2.73 -0.03
C ALA A 147 -1.05 1.52 -0.59
N GLN A 148 -2.40 1.55 -0.59
CA GLN A 148 -3.23 0.40 -0.98
C GLN A 148 -3.01 -0.01 -2.44
N GLU A 149 -2.92 0.94 -3.36
CA GLU A 149 -2.67 0.68 -4.78
C GLU A 149 -1.32 -0.02 -4.98
N ARG A 150 -0.28 0.44 -4.27
CA ARG A 150 1.05 -0.16 -4.29
C ARG A 150 1.05 -1.58 -3.72
N ALA A 151 0.28 -1.80 -2.65
CA ALA A 151 0.14 -3.13 -2.06
C ALA A 151 -0.47 -4.13 -3.05
N ILE A 152 -1.52 -3.75 -3.78
CA ILE A 152 -2.15 -4.58 -4.82
C ILE A 152 -1.15 -4.92 -5.95
N GLU A 153 -0.30 -3.96 -6.34
CA GLU A 153 0.75 -4.18 -7.34
C GLU A 153 1.79 -5.23 -6.91
N LEU A 154 1.95 -5.50 -5.61
CA LEU A 154 2.85 -6.55 -5.13
C LEU A 154 2.33 -7.96 -5.47
N LEU A 155 1.02 -8.17 -5.47
CA LEU A 155 0.42 -9.48 -5.74
C LEU A 155 0.33 -9.81 -7.23
N ALA A 156 0.25 -8.81 -8.11
CA ALA A 156 0.06 -9.01 -9.54
C ALA A 156 1.16 -9.88 -10.20
N PRO A 157 2.48 -9.69 -9.95
CA PRO A 157 3.52 -10.56 -10.51
C PRO A 157 3.49 -11.99 -9.94
N ILE A 158 3.08 -12.19 -8.70
CA ILE A 158 2.88 -13.53 -8.11
C ILE A 158 1.77 -14.24 -8.86
N ARG A 159 0.64 -13.58 -9.09
CA ARG A 159 -0.47 -14.12 -9.89
C ARG A 159 -0.05 -14.44 -11.32
N LYS A 160 0.73 -13.56 -11.95
CA LYS A 160 1.29 -13.80 -13.27
C LYS A 160 2.20 -15.04 -13.29
N ALA A 161 3.08 -15.19 -12.30
CA ALA A 161 3.94 -16.37 -12.20
C ALA A 161 3.12 -17.67 -12.06
N ILE A 162 2.06 -17.68 -11.23
CA ILE A 162 1.16 -18.82 -11.09
C ILE A 162 0.51 -19.18 -12.43
N LEU A 163 0.07 -18.19 -13.20
CA LEU A 163 -0.61 -18.42 -14.47
C LEU A 163 0.33 -18.88 -15.60
N GLU A 164 1.54 -18.33 -15.67
CA GLU A 164 2.38 -18.43 -16.86
C GLU A 164 3.63 -19.31 -16.68
N ASN A 165 4.17 -19.45 -15.46
CA ASN A 165 5.43 -20.15 -15.26
C ASN A 165 5.30 -21.67 -15.39
N PRO A 166 5.85 -22.31 -16.44
CA PRO A 166 5.66 -23.74 -16.69
C PRO A 166 6.37 -24.61 -15.64
N LEU A 167 7.50 -24.18 -15.09
CA LEU A 167 8.25 -24.95 -14.11
C LEU A 167 7.53 -24.99 -12.75
N LEU A 168 6.87 -23.88 -12.35
CA LEU A 168 6.03 -23.89 -11.15
C LEU A 168 4.88 -24.90 -11.28
N LEU A 169 4.24 -24.96 -12.44
CA LEU A 169 3.20 -25.97 -12.69
C LEU A 169 3.78 -27.38 -12.66
N ALA A 170 4.94 -27.59 -13.28
CA ALA A 170 5.58 -28.91 -13.38
C ALA A 170 5.94 -29.49 -12.00
N ASP A 171 6.37 -28.64 -11.06
CA ASP A 171 6.88 -29.10 -9.77
C ASP A 171 5.90 -28.93 -8.61
N PHE A 172 4.93 -28.01 -8.71
CA PHE A 172 3.91 -27.74 -7.70
C PHE A 172 2.47 -27.88 -8.26
N PRO A 173 2.15 -28.97 -8.98
CA PRO A 173 0.88 -29.05 -9.72
C PRO A 173 -0.35 -28.93 -8.83
N LYS A 174 -0.35 -29.51 -7.64
CA LYS A 174 -1.48 -29.46 -6.72
C LYS A 174 -1.82 -28.05 -6.23
N ALA A 175 -0.78 -27.21 -6.07
CA ALA A 175 -0.94 -25.80 -5.67
C ALA A 175 -1.27 -24.89 -6.86
N ILE A 176 -0.68 -25.14 -8.02
CA ILE A 176 -0.68 -24.22 -9.16
C ILE A 176 -1.79 -24.54 -10.17
N TYR A 177 -2.03 -25.81 -10.48
CA TYR A 177 -2.96 -26.19 -11.55
C TYR A 177 -4.39 -25.70 -11.32
N PRO A 178 -5.01 -25.87 -10.14
CA PRO A 178 -6.36 -25.37 -9.89
C PRO A 178 -6.47 -23.85 -10.05
N LEU A 179 -5.47 -23.09 -9.58
CA LEU A 179 -5.43 -21.63 -9.74
C LEU A 179 -5.26 -21.22 -11.22
N ARG A 180 -4.45 -21.95 -11.98
CA ARG A 180 -4.26 -21.73 -13.42
C ARG A 180 -5.56 -22.00 -14.21
N ARG A 181 -6.35 -22.98 -13.79
CA ARG A 181 -7.66 -23.29 -14.39
C ARG A 181 -8.69 -22.15 -14.22
N LEU A 182 -8.46 -21.25 -13.28
CA LEU A 182 -9.28 -20.03 -13.13
C LEU A 182 -9.11 -19.05 -14.31
N GLN A 183 -8.01 -19.11 -15.06
CA GLN A 183 -7.71 -18.23 -16.20
C GLN A 183 -7.91 -16.75 -15.87
N ASN A 184 -7.40 -16.31 -14.71
CA ASN A 184 -7.54 -14.96 -14.19
C ASN A 184 -8.99 -14.46 -13.99
N ASN A 185 -9.96 -15.37 -13.89
CA ASN A 185 -11.37 -15.05 -13.68
C ASN A 185 -11.82 -15.54 -12.29
N ALA A 186 -12.00 -14.60 -11.36
CA ALA A 186 -12.42 -14.89 -10.00
C ALA A 186 -13.75 -15.66 -9.90
N ARG A 187 -14.66 -15.50 -10.85
CA ARG A 187 -15.94 -16.24 -10.83
C ARG A 187 -15.78 -17.74 -10.99
N ARG A 188 -14.70 -18.20 -11.64
CA ARG A 188 -14.42 -19.63 -11.84
C ARG A 188 -13.98 -20.37 -10.57
N GLN A 189 -13.67 -19.66 -9.48
CA GLN A 189 -13.41 -20.29 -8.18
C GLN A 189 -14.68 -20.88 -7.55
N ILE A 190 -15.86 -20.34 -7.91
CA ILE A 190 -17.13 -20.79 -7.36
C ILE A 190 -17.43 -22.19 -7.87
N GLY A 191 -17.54 -23.15 -6.93
CA GLY A 191 -17.83 -24.55 -7.25
C GLY A 191 -16.65 -25.34 -7.84
N GLN A 192 -15.46 -24.76 -7.96
CA GLN A 192 -14.27 -25.51 -8.39
C GLN A 192 -14.01 -26.69 -7.42
N HIS A 193 -13.82 -27.87 -7.97
CA HIS A 193 -13.59 -29.10 -7.20
C HIS A 193 -12.64 -30.06 -7.91
N ILE A 194 -12.12 -31.01 -7.14
CA ILE A 194 -11.32 -32.15 -7.62
C ILE A 194 -12.07 -33.41 -7.20
N ASP A 195 -12.65 -34.10 -8.17
CA ASP A 195 -13.44 -35.34 -7.94
C ASP A 195 -14.50 -35.16 -6.83
N GLY A 196 -15.21 -34.04 -6.84
CA GLY A 196 -16.26 -33.71 -5.90
C GLY A 196 -15.80 -33.06 -4.61
N GLN A 197 -14.49 -32.98 -4.35
CA GLN A 197 -13.94 -32.26 -3.19
C GLN A 197 -13.67 -30.79 -3.56
N PRO A 198 -14.35 -29.80 -2.94
CA PRO A 198 -14.15 -28.38 -3.24
C PRO A 198 -12.71 -27.93 -2.98
N THR A 199 -12.17 -27.11 -3.87
CA THR A 199 -10.80 -26.59 -3.73
C THR A 199 -10.69 -25.41 -2.78
N TYR A 200 -11.79 -24.69 -2.51
CA TYR A 200 -11.86 -23.50 -1.65
C TYR A 200 -10.82 -22.42 -1.96
N CYS A 201 -10.28 -22.40 -3.17
CA CYS A 201 -9.34 -21.38 -3.57
C CYS A 201 -10.00 -20.00 -3.67
N THR A 202 -9.22 -18.94 -3.44
CA THR A 202 -9.65 -17.54 -3.65
C THR A 202 -8.68 -16.88 -4.61
N TRP A 203 -9.24 -16.13 -5.56
CA TRP A 203 -8.50 -15.35 -6.54
C TRP A 203 -9.09 -13.95 -6.62
N SER A 204 -8.57 -13.02 -5.82
CA SER A 204 -9.00 -11.61 -5.84
C SER A 204 -7.80 -10.68 -6.02
N ALA A 205 -8.04 -9.37 -6.10
CA ALA A 205 -6.97 -8.39 -6.28
C ALA A 205 -6.06 -8.28 -5.05
N ASP A 206 -6.62 -8.50 -3.88
CA ASP A 206 -6.01 -8.29 -2.56
C ASP A 206 -5.75 -9.60 -1.79
N LYS A 207 -6.26 -10.74 -2.29
CA LYS A 207 -6.17 -12.02 -1.59
C LYS A 207 -6.05 -13.19 -2.56
N LEU A 208 -5.13 -14.07 -2.25
CA LEU A 208 -4.92 -15.36 -2.90
C LEU A 208 -4.98 -16.46 -1.84
N VAL A 209 -5.90 -17.43 -2.00
CA VAL A 209 -5.94 -18.65 -1.18
C VAL A 209 -5.61 -19.83 -2.09
N PHE A 210 -4.60 -20.59 -1.72
CA PHE A 210 -4.20 -21.79 -2.45
C PHE A 210 -5.21 -22.92 -2.27
N PRO A 211 -5.36 -23.80 -3.28
CA PRO A 211 -6.35 -24.86 -3.23
C PRO A 211 -6.13 -25.80 -2.05
N THR A 212 -7.22 -26.15 -1.37
CA THR A 212 -7.22 -27.19 -0.35
C THR A 212 -7.26 -28.55 -1.07
N VAL A 213 -6.10 -29.16 -1.25
CA VAL A 213 -5.92 -30.44 -1.91
C VAL A 213 -5.15 -31.37 -0.98
N GLY A 214 -5.74 -32.49 -0.63
CA GLY A 214 -5.13 -33.49 0.24
C GLY A 214 -3.97 -34.26 -0.41
N GLY A 215 -3.34 -35.10 0.41
CA GLY A 215 -2.28 -36.04 0.00
C GLY A 215 -0.87 -35.40 0.02
N PRO A 216 0.16 -36.19 -0.27
CA PRO A 216 1.55 -35.76 -0.18
C PRO A 216 1.90 -34.64 -1.19
N TYR A 217 2.98 -33.96 -0.94
CA TYR A 217 3.54 -32.93 -1.82
C TYR A 217 2.61 -31.73 -2.10
N ASN A 218 1.80 -31.33 -1.12
CA ASN A 218 1.00 -30.10 -1.18
C ASN A 218 1.04 -29.32 0.14
N GLU A 219 2.19 -28.79 0.45
CA GLU A 219 2.45 -28.00 1.64
C GLU A 219 1.71 -26.66 1.60
N ALA A 220 1.38 -26.18 0.40
CA ALA A 220 0.61 -24.96 0.18
C ALA A 220 -0.92 -25.12 0.38
N SER A 221 -1.39 -26.31 0.79
CA SER A 221 -2.83 -26.58 0.93
C SER A 221 -3.51 -25.58 1.87
N GLY A 222 -4.44 -24.79 1.33
CA GLY A 222 -5.17 -23.76 2.08
C GLY A 222 -4.33 -22.56 2.53
N ALA A 223 -3.10 -22.44 2.05
CA ALA A 223 -2.23 -21.31 2.38
C ALA A 223 -2.71 -20.00 1.74
N ILE A 224 -2.29 -18.88 2.30
CA ILE A 224 -2.85 -17.57 1.99
C ILE A 224 -1.76 -16.54 1.75
N ILE A 225 -1.95 -15.70 0.72
CA ILE A 225 -1.23 -14.45 0.54
C ILE A 225 -2.27 -13.32 0.49
N THR A 226 -2.15 -12.33 1.38
CA THR A 226 -2.96 -11.11 1.36
C THR A 226 -2.10 -9.90 1.09
N VAL A 227 -2.72 -8.82 0.63
CA VAL A 227 -2.07 -7.51 0.51
C VAL A 227 -2.84 -6.44 1.26
N THR A 228 -2.13 -5.51 1.88
CA THR A 228 -2.72 -4.37 2.58
C THR A 228 -1.75 -3.19 2.59
N SER A 229 -2.20 -2.01 2.97
CA SER A 229 -1.31 -0.85 3.21
C SER A 229 -1.03 -0.69 4.71
N LEU A 230 0.10 -0.03 5.02
CA LEU A 230 0.47 0.24 6.40
C LEU A 230 -0.57 1.13 7.13
N ASP A 231 -1.29 1.98 6.39
CA ASP A 231 -2.32 2.88 6.93
C ASP A 231 -3.70 2.21 7.04
N ALA A 232 -3.88 0.97 6.56
CA ALA A 232 -5.13 0.23 6.67
C ALA A 232 -5.34 -0.38 8.07
N ASN A 233 -6.58 -0.70 8.40
CA ASN A 233 -6.86 -1.44 9.64
C ASN A 233 -6.40 -2.89 9.49
N MET A 234 -5.25 -3.21 10.06
CA MET A 234 -4.62 -4.54 9.97
C MET A 234 -4.97 -5.46 11.15
N ARG A 235 -5.57 -4.90 12.22
CA ARG A 235 -5.90 -5.67 13.42
C ARG A 235 -6.95 -6.73 13.12
N GLY A 236 -6.73 -7.94 13.63
CA GLY A 236 -7.69 -9.03 13.54
C GLY A 236 -7.73 -9.74 12.19
N GLN A 237 -6.74 -9.56 11.30
CA GLN A 237 -6.65 -10.39 10.09
C GLN A 237 -6.55 -11.86 10.48
N GLN A 238 -7.56 -12.62 10.08
CA GLN A 238 -7.62 -14.07 10.29
C GLN A 238 -8.36 -14.73 9.14
N HIS A 239 -8.09 -16.00 8.94
CA HIS A 239 -8.79 -16.84 7.98
C HIS A 239 -9.06 -18.20 8.58
N THR A 240 -10.32 -18.59 8.59
CA THR A 240 -10.70 -19.94 8.99
C THR A 240 -10.66 -20.83 7.77
N THR A 241 -9.78 -21.83 7.79
CA THR A 241 -9.69 -22.87 6.76
C THR A 241 -10.86 -23.84 6.87
N MET A 242 -11.11 -24.61 5.83
CA MET A 242 -12.25 -25.54 5.81
C MET A 242 -12.14 -26.71 6.79
N ASP A 243 -10.92 -27.04 7.22
CA ASP A 243 -10.66 -28.01 8.30
C ASP A 243 -10.82 -27.39 9.72
N GLY A 244 -11.34 -26.15 9.80
CA GLY A 244 -11.66 -25.47 11.04
C GLY A 244 -10.49 -24.77 11.72
N ARG A 245 -9.27 -24.80 11.16
CA ARG A 245 -8.12 -24.07 11.68
C ARG A 245 -8.28 -22.57 11.41
N THR A 246 -8.00 -21.73 12.39
CA THR A 246 -7.90 -20.29 12.20
C THR A 246 -6.45 -19.93 11.99
N LEU A 247 -6.11 -19.47 10.79
CA LEU A 247 -4.78 -18.97 10.43
C LEU A 247 -4.71 -17.46 10.66
N ARG A 248 -3.57 -17.01 11.17
CA ARG A 248 -3.18 -15.60 11.26
C ARG A 248 -1.88 -15.38 10.50
N PRO A 249 -1.56 -14.14 10.08
CA PRO A 249 -0.29 -13.86 9.43
C PRO A 249 0.88 -14.33 10.28
N SER A 250 1.73 -15.18 9.71
CA SER A 250 2.95 -15.72 10.33
C SER A 250 4.22 -15.13 9.72
N LEU A 251 4.07 -14.46 8.56
CA LEU A 251 5.11 -13.71 7.88
C LEU A 251 4.51 -12.43 7.30
N VAL A 252 5.13 -11.29 7.57
CA VAL A 252 4.81 -10.02 6.90
C VAL A 252 6.00 -9.56 6.06
N LEU A 253 5.70 -9.09 4.87
CA LEU A 253 6.67 -8.56 3.92
C LEU A 253 6.28 -7.12 3.61
N LEU A 254 7.06 -6.16 4.10
CA LEU A 254 6.82 -4.75 3.90
C LEU A 254 7.72 -4.25 2.76
N ASP A 255 7.13 -3.63 1.74
CA ASP A 255 7.89 -3.07 0.61
C ASP A 255 7.68 -1.55 0.53
N ASP A 256 8.78 -0.83 0.69
CA ASP A 256 8.84 0.64 0.73
C ASP A 256 7.66 1.24 1.55
N PRO A 257 7.54 0.92 2.87
CA PRO A 257 6.37 1.30 3.69
C PRO A 257 6.30 2.80 3.98
N GLN A 258 7.29 3.58 3.57
CA GLN A 258 7.36 5.02 3.76
C GLN A 258 7.54 5.73 2.41
N THR A 259 6.75 6.79 2.19
CA THR A 259 6.89 7.68 1.03
C THR A 259 7.89 8.82 1.35
N ARG A 260 8.40 9.52 0.32
CA ARG A 260 9.25 10.71 0.54
C ARG A 260 8.59 11.74 1.45
N GLN A 261 7.30 12.00 1.25
CA GLN A 261 6.55 12.97 2.07
C GLN A 261 6.48 12.53 3.54
N SER A 262 6.16 11.26 3.80
CA SER A 262 6.08 10.77 5.18
C SER A 262 7.45 10.59 5.83
N ALA A 263 8.51 10.30 5.05
CA ALA A 263 9.88 10.19 5.54
C ALA A 263 10.46 11.53 5.99
N ARG A 264 10.04 12.62 5.31
CA ARG A 264 10.42 13.98 5.66
C ARG A 264 9.82 14.47 6.99
N SER A 265 8.75 13.83 7.47
CA SER A 265 8.06 14.24 8.70
C SER A 265 8.40 13.32 9.89
N PRO A 266 9.10 13.81 10.93
CA PRO A 266 9.42 13.01 12.12
C PRO A 266 8.18 12.47 12.83
N SER A 267 7.05 13.21 12.81
CA SER A 267 5.79 12.76 13.39
C SER A 267 5.17 11.60 12.62
N GLN A 268 5.20 11.64 11.29
CA GLN A 268 4.72 10.55 10.45
C GLN A 268 5.63 9.33 10.53
N THR A 269 6.95 9.52 10.59
CA THR A 269 7.89 8.42 10.82
C THR A 269 7.60 7.73 12.14
N ARG A 270 7.43 8.49 13.23
CA ARG A 270 7.05 7.94 14.55
C ARG A 270 5.71 7.20 14.50
N TYR A 271 4.72 7.75 13.84
CA TYR A 271 3.42 7.11 13.67
C TYR A 271 3.54 5.78 12.92
N ARG A 272 4.30 5.72 11.83
CA ARG A 272 4.55 4.47 11.06
C ARG A 272 5.31 3.44 11.88
N LEU A 273 6.28 3.86 12.69
CA LEU A 273 6.96 2.96 13.61
C LEU A 273 5.99 2.39 14.66
N GLN A 274 5.07 3.20 15.18
CA GLN A 274 4.02 2.73 16.09
C GLN A 274 3.06 1.73 15.42
N LEU A 275 2.64 1.98 14.18
CA LEU A 275 1.82 1.03 13.41
C LEU A 275 2.58 -0.29 13.20
N LEU A 276 3.86 -0.22 12.85
CA LEU A 276 4.68 -1.41 12.65
C LEU A 276 4.77 -2.23 13.94
N THR A 277 5.15 -1.61 15.05
CA THR A 277 5.36 -2.31 16.33
C THR A 277 4.05 -2.71 17.01
N GLY A 278 3.02 -1.88 16.97
CA GLY A 278 1.74 -2.09 17.67
C GLY A 278 0.70 -2.87 16.88
N ASP A 279 0.69 -2.76 15.56
CA ASP A 279 -0.35 -3.38 14.73
C ASP A 279 0.20 -4.51 13.87
N VAL A 280 1.31 -4.29 13.15
CA VAL A 280 1.87 -5.29 12.22
C VAL A 280 2.48 -6.47 12.98
N LEU A 281 3.38 -6.20 13.94
CA LEU A 281 4.05 -7.27 14.68
C LEU A 281 3.10 -8.00 15.65
N CYS A 282 1.93 -7.44 15.94
CA CYS A 282 0.89 -8.07 16.76
C CYS A 282 -0.16 -8.83 15.92
N MET A 283 0.02 -9.03 14.62
CA MET A 283 -0.93 -9.76 13.78
C MET A 283 -0.93 -11.26 14.06
N ALA A 284 0.15 -11.83 14.59
CA ALA A 284 0.21 -13.22 15.03
C ALA A 284 -0.77 -13.50 16.19
N GLY A 285 -1.08 -14.77 16.40
CA GLY A 285 -1.92 -15.20 17.52
C GLY A 285 -1.26 -15.03 18.88
N PRO A 286 -2.01 -15.12 19.97
CA PRO A 286 -1.45 -15.11 21.30
C PRO A 286 -0.42 -16.25 21.47
N GLY A 287 0.78 -15.91 21.93
CA GLY A 287 1.88 -16.86 22.09
C GLY A 287 2.63 -17.24 20.83
N GLU A 288 2.27 -16.65 19.66
CA GLU A 288 2.98 -16.83 18.40
C GLU A 288 3.80 -15.58 18.05
N SER A 289 4.98 -15.79 17.46
CA SER A 289 5.81 -14.71 16.93
C SER A 289 5.62 -14.56 15.42
N ILE A 290 5.55 -13.34 14.94
CA ILE A 290 5.51 -13.04 13.52
C ILE A 290 6.92 -12.85 12.98
N ALA A 291 7.19 -13.38 11.80
CA ALA A 291 8.38 -13.03 11.06
C ALA A 291 8.12 -11.77 10.22
N ALA A 292 9.09 -10.88 10.14
CA ALA A 292 8.97 -9.68 9.31
C ALA A 292 10.20 -9.46 8.44
N VAL A 293 9.98 -9.16 7.17
CA VAL A 293 10.99 -8.69 6.23
C VAL A 293 10.55 -7.36 5.66
N LEU A 294 11.36 -6.33 5.86
CA LEU A 294 11.12 -4.99 5.36
C LEU A 294 12.17 -4.64 4.31
N THR A 295 11.75 -4.34 3.10
CA THR A 295 12.61 -3.86 2.02
C THR A 295 12.36 -2.38 1.77
N CYS A 296 13.43 -1.57 1.74
CA CYS A 296 13.34 -0.12 1.64
C CYS A 296 14.57 0.52 1.01
N THR A 297 14.54 1.84 0.92
CA THR A 297 15.70 2.73 0.78
C THR A 297 15.69 3.71 1.95
N LYS A 298 16.83 4.20 2.38
CA LYS A 298 16.94 5.32 3.32
C LYS A 298 16.70 6.60 2.55
N ILE A 299 15.56 7.24 2.77
CA ILE A 299 15.14 8.44 2.03
C ILE A 299 15.66 9.70 2.73
N TYR A 300 15.57 9.73 4.07
CA TYR A 300 16.05 10.80 4.94
C TYR A 300 16.73 10.24 6.17
N ALA A 301 17.67 10.99 6.74
CA ALA A 301 18.25 10.67 8.03
C ALA A 301 17.15 10.66 9.11
N GLY A 302 17.11 9.60 9.90
CA GLY A 302 16.08 9.39 10.92
C GLY A 302 14.72 8.90 10.42
N ASP A 303 14.58 8.54 9.14
CA ASP A 303 13.39 7.90 8.61
C ASP A 303 13.17 6.48 9.19
N LEU A 304 12.08 5.82 8.80
CA LEU A 304 11.74 4.49 9.33
C LEU A 304 12.85 3.46 9.08
N ALA A 305 13.45 3.47 7.88
CA ALA A 305 14.53 2.56 7.53
C ALA A 305 15.78 2.80 8.39
N ASP A 306 16.16 4.06 8.57
CA ASP A 306 17.30 4.44 9.39
C ASP A 306 17.11 4.07 10.86
N GLN A 307 15.90 4.27 11.40
CA GLN A 307 15.58 3.88 12.77
C GLN A 307 15.62 2.36 12.98
N LEU A 308 15.02 1.57 12.08
CA LEU A 308 14.98 0.10 12.20
C LEU A 308 16.36 -0.54 12.02
N LEU A 309 17.24 0.07 11.21
CA LEU A 309 18.61 -0.41 11.01
C LEU A 309 19.58 0.03 12.11
N ASP A 310 19.16 0.96 12.98
CA ASP A 310 19.92 1.34 14.18
C ASP A 310 19.73 0.26 15.27
N ARG A 311 20.67 -0.66 15.34
CA ARG A 311 20.65 -1.78 16.28
C ARG A 311 20.79 -1.39 17.76
N GLN A 312 21.21 -0.16 18.05
CA GLN A 312 21.23 0.35 19.41
C GLN A 312 19.82 0.71 19.87
N LYS A 313 18.98 1.24 18.96
CA LYS A 313 17.59 1.60 19.26
C LYS A 313 16.62 0.43 19.08
N ASN A 314 16.87 -0.40 18.06
CA ASN A 314 15.99 -1.51 17.69
C ASN A 314 16.80 -2.82 17.55
N PRO A 315 17.28 -3.40 18.66
CA PRO A 315 18.18 -4.56 18.64
C PRO A 315 17.54 -5.84 18.09
N GLU A 316 16.23 -5.96 18.13
CA GLU A 316 15.46 -7.07 17.58
C GLU A 316 15.43 -7.09 16.05
N TRP A 317 15.63 -5.94 15.40
CA TRP A 317 15.72 -5.85 13.95
C TRP A 317 17.14 -6.16 13.49
N GLN A 318 17.25 -7.20 12.67
CA GLN A 318 18.47 -7.57 11.98
C GLN A 318 18.34 -7.17 10.51
N GLY A 319 19.42 -6.89 9.85
CA GLY A 319 19.30 -6.49 8.45
C GLY A 319 20.61 -6.09 7.81
N GLU A 320 20.50 -5.47 6.66
CA GLU A 320 21.60 -4.96 5.85
C GLU A 320 21.29 -3.57 5.36
N CYS A 321 22.29 -2.70 5.42
CA CYS A 321 22.29 -1.44 4.69
C CYS A 321 23.38 -1.52 3.62
N THR A 322 22.99 -1.64 2.36
CA THR A 322 23.91 -1.85 1.24
C THR A 322 24.04 -0.60 0.38
N LYS A 323 25.16 -0.47 -0.30
CA LYS A 323 25.50 0.70 -1.12
C LYS A 323 25.67 0.29 -2.59
N LEU A 324 25.58 1.24 -3.50
CA LEU A 324 25.94 1.01 -4.90
C LEU A 324 27.46 1.01 -5.08
N VAL A 325 28.15 1.90 -4.34
CA VAL A 325 29.60 2.06 -4.36
C VAL A 325 30.12 2.02 -2.93
N TYR A 326 30.98 1.08 -2.61
CA TYR A 326 31.61 0.95 -1.29
C TYR A 326 32.88 1.79 -1.14
N ALA A 327 33.62 1.98 -2.25
CA ALA A 327 34.73 2.91 -2.31
C ALA A 327 34.68 3.67 -3.64
N PHE A 328 34.83 4.98 -3.56
CA PHE A 328 34.90 5.84 -4.74
C PHE A 328 36.30 5.83 -5.35
N PRO A 329 36.42 6.11 -6.64
CA PRO A 329 37.71 6.15 -7.32
C PRO A 329 38.59 7.29 -6.77
N ALA A 330 39.90 7.03 -6.66
CA ALA A 330 40.84 7.97 -6.07
C ALA A 330 41.21 9.16 -6.96
N ASN A 331 41.00 9.06 -8.29
CA ASN A 331 41.42 10.09 -9.24
C ASN A 331 40.28 11.04 -9.58
N GLU A 332 40.02 11.99 -8.69
CA GLU A 332 38.93 12.98 -8.86
C GLU A 332 39.13 13.85 -10.11
N LYS A 333 40.36 14.22 -10.48
CA LYS A 333 40.65 15.09 -11.63
C LYS A 333 40.16 14.48 -12.96
N LEU A 334 40.35 13.19 -13.16
CA LEU A 334 39.89 12.52 -14.37
C LEU A 334 38.34 12.42 -14.39
N TRP A 335 37.71 12.27 -13.23
CA TRP A 335 36.27 12.27 -13.12
C TRP A 335 35.66 13.67 -13.29
N ASP A 336 36.36 14.74 -12.92
CA ASP A 336 35.95 16.13 -13.22
C ASP A 336 35.96 16.39 -14.74
N GLU A 337 37.01 15.94 -15.43
CA GLU A 337 37.07 16.04 -16.91
C GLU A 337 35.98 15.19 -17.58
N TYR A 338 35.73 13.98 -17.06
CA TYR A 338 34.60 13.15 -17.50
C TYR A 338 33.26 13.88 -17.33
N ALA A 339 33.04 14.51 -16.18
CA ALA A 339 31.83 15.28 -15.89
C ALA A 339 31.64 16.45 -16.88
N ARG A 340 32.73 17.18 -17.21
CA ARG A 340 32.75 18.24 -18.18
C ARG A 340 32.36 17.74 -19.58
N LEU A 341 33.00 16.66 -20.05
CA LEU A 341 32.72 16.04 -21.36
C LEU A 341 31.31 15.47 -21.44
N ARG A 342 30.80 14.90 -20.34
CA ARG A 342 29.42 14.43 -20.24
C ARG A 342 28.42 15.57 -20.38
N ALA A 343 28.63 16.66 -19.66
CA ALA A 343 27.75 17.85 -19.72
C ALA A 343 27.75 18.49 -21.12
N GLU A 344 28.93 18.57 -21.76
CA GLU A 344 29.05 19.09 -23.13
C GLU A 344 28.36 18.15 -24.14
N GLY A 345 28.59 16.85 -24.04
CA GLY A 345 27.96 15.85 -24.91
C GLY A 345 26.46 15.88 -24.85
N LEU A 346 25.89 16.03 -23.64
CA LEU A 346 24.44 16.18 -23.43
C LEU A 346 23.91 17.48 -24.06
N ARG A 347 24.60 18.61 -23.85
CA ARG A 347 24.22 19.91 -24.44
C ARG A 347 24.25 19.92 -25.95
N THR A 348 25.20 19.21 -26.56
CA THR A 348 25.39 19.18 -28.02
C THR A 348 24.65 18.01 -28.71
N GLY A 349 23.83 17.26 -28.00
CA GLY A 349 23.09 16.11 -28.51
C GLY A 349 23.93 14.87 -28.81
N LYS A 350 25.22 14.87 -28.47
CA LYS A 350 26.13 13.72 -28.64
C LYS A 350 25.95 12.65 -27.53
N GLY A 351 25.15 12.94 -26.50
CA GLY A 351 24.90 12.05 -25.36
C GLY A 351 26.18 11.78 -24.56
N LEU A 352 26.33 10.54 -24.07
CA LEU A 352 27.48 10.13 -23.26
C LEU A 352 28.71 9.77 -24.10
N LYS A 353 28.65 9.75 -25.45
CA LYS A 353 29.74 9.25 -26.32
C LYS A 353 31.10 9.90 -26.06
N PRO A 354 31.25 11.25 -25.93
CA PRO A 354 32.54 11.87 -25.66
C PRO A 354 33.12 11.47 -24.30
N ALA A 355 32.29 11.44 -23.24
CA ALA A 355 32.72 11.04 -21.92
C ALA A 355 33.08 9.56 -21.85
N THR A 356 32.31 8.69 -22.50
CA THR A 356 32.62 7.24 -22.57
C THR A 356 33.91 6.98 -23.33
N ALA A 357 34.20 7.71 -24.43
CA ALA A 357 35.47 7.59 -25.13
C ALA A 357 36.66 8.04 -24.26
N PHE A 358 36.52 9.11 -23.52
CA PHE A 358 37.52 9.56 -22.54
C PHE A 358 37.74 8.51 -21.44
N TYR A 359 36.65 7.97 -20.86
CA TYR A 359 36.72 6.90 -19.86
C TYR A 359 37.43 5.66 -20.39
N THR A 360 37.16 5.26 -21.65
CA THR A 360 37.83 4.13 -22.27
C THR A 360 39.36 4.31 -22.33
N GLY A 361 39.82 5.52 -22.65
CA GLY A 361 41.25 5.83 -22.77
C GLY A 361 41.96 5.94 -21.41
N HIS A 362 41.24 6.17 -20.31
CA HIS A 362 41.80 6.40 -18.97
C HIS A 362 41.29 5.43 -17.92
N ARG A 363 40.64 4.32 -18.35
CA ARG A 363 39.87 3.43 -17.50
C ARG A 363 40.59 2.95 -16.25
N GLU A 364 41.83 2.42 -16.41
CA GLU A 364 42.58 1.88 -15.30
C GLU A 364 42.86 2.93 -14.21
N ALA A 365 43.24 4.14 -14.61
CA ALA A 365 43.47 5.25 -13.69
C ALA A 365 42.17 5.80 -13.07
N MET A 366 41.07 5.73 -13.80
CA MET A 366 39.73 6.18 -13.35
C MET A 366 39.05 5.16 -12.44
N ASP A 367 39.29 3.86 -12.61
CA ASP A 367 38.73 2.80 -11.78
C ASP A 367 39.57 2.56 -10.49
N ALA A 368 40.79 3.10 -10.43
CA ALA A 368 41.71 2.84 -9.33
C ALA A 368 41.11 3.20 -7.95
N GLY A 369 41.09 2.23 -7.04
CA GLY A 369 40.56 2.38 -5.67
C GLY A 369 39.04 2.23 -5.56
N ALA A 370 38.31 2.10 -6.68
CA ALA A 370 36.86 1.97 -6.63
C ALA A 370 36.38 0.54 -6.29
N VAL A 371 35.33 0.44 -5.49
CA VAL A 371 34.66 -0.83 -5.18
C VAL A 371 33.17 -0.65 -5.40
N VAL A 372 32.64 -1.32 -6.43
CA VAL A 372 31.21 -1.34 -6.74
C VAL A 372 30.55 -2.60 -6.19
N ALA A 373 29.33 -2.48 -5.69
CA ALA A 373 28.60 -3.60 -5.10
C ALA A 373 28.16 -4.66 -6.12
N TRP A 374 27.84 -4.24 -7.34
CA TRP A 374 27.27 -5.11 -8.36
C TRP A 374 27.87 -4.82 -9.74
N PRO A 375 28.92 -5.57 -10.14
CA PRO A 375 29.65 -5.31 -11.39
C PRO A 375 28.80 -5.38 -12.68
N GLU A 376 27.73 -6.18 -12.68
CA GLU A 376 26.85 -6.35 -13.85
C GLU A 376 25.77 -5.24 -13.98
N ARG A 377 25.74 -4.30 -13.04
CA ARG A 377 24.72 -3.25 -12.98
C ARG A 377 25.10 -2.01 -13.80
N PHE A 378 24.93 -2.07 -15.09
CA PHE A 378 25.07 -0.93 -16.01
C PHE A 378 24.26 -1.17 -17.29
N ASP A 379 24.06 -0.15 -18.12
CA ASP A 379 23.48 -0.28 -19.45
C ASP A 379 24.59 -0.46 -20.50
N PRO A 380 24.78 -1.68 -21.04
CA PRO A 380 25.86 -1.96 -22.00
C PRO A 380 25.74 -1.21 -23.32
N LYS A 381 24.61 -0.55 -23.60
CA LYS A 381 24.43 0.28 -24.80
C LYS A 381 25.11 1.64 -24.67
N THR A 382 25.24 2.15 -23.46
CA THR A 382 25.69 3.53 -23.20
C THR A 382 26.86 3.61 -22.24
N GLU A 383 27.11 2.56 -21.46
CA GLU A 383 28.09 2.50 -20.39
C GLU A 383 28.95 1.24 -20.51
N LEU A 384 30.15 1.27 -19.95
CA LEU A 384 31.11 0.17 -20.01
C LEU A 384 31.26 -0.60 -18.69
N THR A 385 30.92 0.04 -17.59
CA THR A 385 31.09 -0.53 -16.22
C THR A 385 30.03 -0.05 -15.27
N ALA A 386 29.81 -0.81 -14.20
CA ALA A 386 28.97 -0.41 -13.09
C ALA A 386 29.48 0.85 -12.37
N LEU A 387 30.80 1.08 -12.33
CA LEU A 387 31.36 2.30 -11.79
C LEU A 387 30.96 3.51 -12.64
N GLN A 388 31.11 3.43 -13.97
CA GLN A 388 30.68 4.50 -14.87
C GLN A 388 29.18 4.79 -14.70
N HIS A 389 28.36 3.76 -14.56
CA HIS A 389 26.94 3.90 -14.26
C HIS A 389 26.68 4.65 -12.94
N ALA A 390 27.34 4.24 -11.88
CA ALA A 390 27.22 4.87 -10.56
C ALA A 390 27.64 6.35 -10.61
N MET A 391 28.76 6.65 -11.24
CA MET A 391 29.23 8.03 -11.40
C MET A 391 28.29 8.87 -12.28
N ASN A 392 27.70 8.29 -13.34
CA ASN A 392 26.67 8.98 -14.12
C ASN A 392 25.41 9.31 -13.30
N LEU A 393 25.01 8.44 -12.38
CA LEU A 393 23.91 8.70 -11.45
C LEU A 393 24.29 9.81 -10.47
N LYS A 394 25.50 9.75 -9.88
CA LYS A 394 26.01 10.79 -8.97
C LYS A 394 26.07 12.16 -9.66
N LEU A 395 26.65 12.24 -10.87
CA LEU A 395 26.75 13.47 -11.64
C LEU A 395 25.40 14.02 -12.15
N ARG A 396 24.36 13.23 -12.12
CA ARG A 396 23.00 13.67 -12.47
C ARG A 396 22.34 14.40 -11.32
N ASP A 397 22.42 13.85 -10.12
CA ASP A 397 21.80 14.35 -8.91
C ASP A 397 22.50 13.69 -7.71
N GLU A 398 23.38 14.42 -7.07
CA GLU A 398 24.22 13.91 -6.00
C GLU A 398 23.42 13.59 -4.74
N GLU A 399 22.41 14.43 -4.43
CA GLU A 399 21.54 14.23 -3.27
C GLU A 399 20.67 12.97 -3.45
N ALA A 400 20.01 12.85 -4.61
CA ALA A 400 19.22 11.66 -4.92
C ALA A 400 20.11 10.41 -4.99
N PHE A 401 21.36 10.53 -5.45
CA PHE A 401 22.31 9.42 -5.46
C PHE A 401 22.65 8.98 -4.04
N ALA A 402 22.94 9.92 -3.14
CA ALA A 402 23.27 9.62 -1.74
C ALA A 402 22.11 8.89 -1.03
N ALA A 403 20.86 9.34 -1.22
CA ALA A 403 19.69 8.71 -0.61
C ALA A 403 19.32 7.39 -1.29
N GLU A 404 19.05 7.40 -2.60
CA GLU A 404 18.43 6.27 -3.32
C GLU A 404 19.40 5.14 -3.68
N TYR A 405 20.70 5.45 -3.79
CA TYR A 405 21.71 4.48 -4.26
C TYR A 405 22.81 4.18 -3.24
N GLN A 406 23.10 5.12 -2.34
CA GLN A 406 24.09 4.91 -1.28
C GLN A 406 23.45 4.59 0.07
N ASN A 407 22.13 4.81 0.23
CA ASN A 407 21.43 4.73 1.52
C ASN A 407 22.12 5.59 2.60
N GLU A 408 22.72 6.69 2.18
CA GLU A 408 23.40 7.69 3.00
C GLU A 408 22.79 9.08 2.68
N PRO A 409 21.50 9.32 3.00
CA PRO A 409 20.90 10.60 2.74
C PRO A 409 21.66 11.70 3.48
N VAL A 410 21.89 12.82 2.79
CA VAL A 410 22.49 14.01 3.40
C VAL A 410 21.61 14.41 4.58
N MET A 411 22.20 14.67 5.73
CA MET A 411 21.47 15.26 6.84
C MET A 411 21.07 16.68 6.41
N GLU A 412 19.89 16.83 5.81
CA GLU A 412 19.25 18.13 5.89
C GLU A 412 19.12 18.42 7.38
N GLN A 413 19.74 19.47 7.85
CA GLN A 413 19.38 20.07 9.12
C GLN A 413 17.95 20.55 8.91
N PHE A 414 16.97 19.64 9.09
CA PHE A 414 15.65 20.08 9.43
C PHE A 414 15.82 20.72 10.82
N GLU A 415 16.09 21.99 10.86
CA GLU A 415 15.56 22.80 11.93
C GLU A 415 14.10 22.37 12.00
N ASP A 416 13.73 21.78 13.12
CA ASP A 416 12.35 21.39 13.36
C ASP A 416 11.56 22.67 13.17
N GLU A 417 11.01 22.91 11.95
CA GLU A 417 10.24 24.11 11.60
C GLU A 417 8.98 24.22 12.47
N ARG A 418 8.80 23.25 13.36
CA ARG A 418 7.76 23.32 14.37
C ARG A 418 8.20 24.31 15.44
N LEU A 419 7.46 25.39 15.47
CA LEU A 419 7.59 26.33 16.57
C LEU A 419 7.49 25.58 17.91
N THR A 420 8.48 25.74 18.77
CA THR A 420 8.42 25.23 20.14
C THR A 420 7.44 26.07 20.95
N ALA A 421 6.97 25.53 22.08
CA ALA A 421 6.11 26.29 22.97
C ALA A 421 6.78 27.59 23.46
N GLU A 422 8.10 27.54 23.69
CA GLU A 422 8.92 28.70 24.08
C GLU A 422 8.96 29.75 22.98
N GLN A 423 9.23 29.36 21.72
CA GLN A 423 9.23 30.27 20.57
C GLN A 423 7.85 30.89 20.33
N VAL A 424 6.76 30.15 20.54
CA VAL A 424 5.39 30.70 20.48
C VAL A 424 5.17 31.66 21.64
N ALA A 425 5.63 31.31 22.84
CA ALA A 425 5.49 32.18 24.02
C ALA A 425 6.23 33.52 23.87
N GLU A 426 7.42 33.52 23.23
CA GLU A 426 8.18 34.74 22.92
C GLU A 426 7.45 35.68 21.92
N LYS A 427 6.51 35.14 21.13
CA LYS A 427 5.71 35.92 20.16
C LYS A 427 4.38 36.41 20.72
N ILE A 428 4.08 36.15 21.98
CA ILE A 428 2.85 36.65 22.62
C ILE A 428 2.93 38.18 22.71
N THR A 429 1.98 38.86 22.08
CA THR A 429 1.97 40.33 21.97
C THR A 429 1.42 41.02 23.22
N GLY A 430 0.76 40.28 24.12
CA GLY A 430 0.07 40.85 25.30
C GLY A 430 -1.21 41.67 24.98
N ARG A 431 -1.67 41.64 23.72
CA ARG A 431 -2.90 42.34 23.30
C ARG A 431 -4.15 41.59 23.70
N PRO A 432 -5.26 42.27 23.93
CA PRO A 432 -6.55 41.63 24.10
C PRO A 432 -6.95 40.80 22.91
N ARG A 433 -7.61 39.67 23.17
CA ARG A 433 -8.14 38.80 22.13
C ARG A 433 -9.19 39.52 21.28
N GLY A 434 -9.04 39.45 19.96
CA GLY A 434 -9.92 40.11 18.99
C GLY A 434 -9.52 41.56 18.63
N GLU A 435 -8.49 42.13 19.27
CA GLU A 435 -7.97 43.43 18.94
C GLU A 435 -7.01 43.36 17.74
N VAL A 436 -7.23 44.20 16.74
CA VAL A 436 -6.35 44.36 15.58
C VAL A 436 -5.27 45.39 15.85
N PRO A 437 -3.97 45.08 15.66
CA PRO A 437 -2.90 46.06 15.79
C PRO A 437 -3.06 47.24 14.82
N LEU A 438 -2.66 48.45 15.23
CA LEU A 438 -2.81 49.67 14.44
C LEU A 438 -2.20 49.56 13.03
N ALA A 439 -1.05 48.90 12.90
CA ALA A 439 -0.35 48.76 11.64
C ALA A 439 -0.98 47.73 10.69
N ALA A 440 -1.89 46.90 11.16
CA ALA A 440 -2.55 45.89 10.33
C ALA A 440 -3.72 46.51 9.54
N THR A 441 -3.76 46.21 8.25
CA THR A 441 -4.74 46.75 7.29
C THR A 441 -5.65 45.68 6.69
N ARG A 442 -5.31 44.41 6.83
CA ARG A 442 -6.03 43.23 6.28
C ARG A 442 -6.34 42.23 7.36
N VAL A 443 -7.48 41.57 7.23
CA VAL A 443 -7.89 40.47 8.12
C VAL A 443 -8.24 39.27 7.28
N THR A 444 -7.66 38.12 7.62
CA THR A 444 -7.99 36.83 7.00
C THR A 444 -8.45 35.84 8.05
N ALA A 445 -9.29 34.88 7.63
CA ALA A 445 -9.67 33.75 8.47
C ALA A 445 -9.35 32.43 7.77
N PHE A 446 -9.07 31.40 8.55
CA PHE A 446 -8.82 30.05 8.09
C PHE A 446 -9.64 29.05 8.90
N ILE A 447 -10.23 28.05 8.22
CA ILE A 447 -10.97 26.95 8.84
C ILE A 447 -10.29 25.64 8.45
N ASP A 448 -9.85 24.89 9.45
CA ASP A 448 -9.33 23.52 9.34
C ASP A 448 -10.44 22.52 9.64
N VAL A 449 -10.67 21.56 8.73
CA VAL A 449 -11.87 20.71 8.70
C VAL A 449 -11.56 19.32 9.22
N HIS A 450 -12.29 18.90 10.27
CA HIS A 450 -12.25 17.55 10.82
C HIS A 450 -13.65 16.93 10.92
N ASP A 451 -13.70 15.63 11.17
CA ASP A 451 -14.97 14.88 11.27
C ASP A 451 -15.83 15.25 12.48
N LYS A 452 -15.20 15.68 13.58
CA LYS A 452 -15.89 16.00 14.84
C LYS A 452 -16.17 17.46 15.04
N LEU A 453 -15.23 18.32 14.62
CA LEU A 453 -15.30 19.76 14.81
C LEU A 453 -14.43 20.50 13.78
N LEU A 454 -14.62 21.80 13.67
CA LEU A 454 -13.83 22.69 12.85
C LEU A 454 -12.93 23.53 13.75
N PHE A 455 -11.65 23.65 13.43
CA PHE A 455 -10.76 24.63 14.03
C PHE A 455 -10.75 25.87 13.16
N TRP A 456 -10.63 27.04 13.78
CA TRP A 456 -10.53 28.28 13.04
C TRP A 456 -9.56 29.25 13.69
N CYS A 457 -8.94 30.07 12.88
CA CYS A 457 -8.14 31.19 13.33
C CYS A 457 -8.39 32.45 12.49
N VAL A 458 -8.18 33.60 13.07
CA VAL A 458 -8.26 34.92 12.41
C VAL A 458 -6.94 35.63 12.60
N CYS A 459 -6.37 36.08 11.48
CA CYS A 459 -5.09 36.76 11.42
C CYS A 459 -5.25 38.17 10.86
N ALA A 460 -4.62 39.15 11.50
CA ALA A 460 -4.47 40.50 11.01
C ALA A 460 -3.07 40.68 10.39
N TRP A 461 -2.97 41.38 9.27
CA TRP A 461 -1.75 41.50 8.47
C TRP A 461 -1.37 42.93 8.19
N GLN A 462 -0.07 43.21 8.30
CA GLN A 462 0.54 44.43 7.77
C GLN A 462 0.89 44.26 6.28
N GLU A 463 1.26 45.33 5.62
CA GLU A 463 1.64 45.30 4.19
C GLU A 463 2.95 44.52 3.92
N ASP A 464 3.82 44.43 4.91
CA ASP A 464 5.07 43.66 4.86
C ASP A 464 4.91 42.17 5.20
N PHE A 465 3.67 41.65 5.24
CA PHE A 465 3.31 40.30 5.66
C PHE A 465 3.56 39.96 7.13
N THR A 466 3.84 40.93 8.00
CA THR A 466 3.82 40.68 9.44
C THR A 466 2.39 40.35 9.87
N GLY A 467 2.20 39.12 10.41
CA GLY A 467 0.89 38.59 10.79
C GLY A 467 0.71 38.47 12.29
N TYR A 468 -0.50 38.71 12.77
CA TYR A 468 -0.92 38.59 14.17
C TYR A 468 -2.12 37.65 14.24
N VAL A 469 -2.02 36.54 14.97
CA VAL A 469 -3.19 35.75 15.32
C VAL A 469 -3.99 36.52 16.35
N ILE A 470 -5.12 37.09 15.96
CA ILE A 470 -5.96 37.96 16.82
C ILE A 470 -7.09 37.15 17.51
N ASP A 471 -7.54 36.06 16.89
CA ASP A 471 -8.54 35.19 17.48
C ASP A 471 -8.45 33.78 16.92
N TYR A 472 -8.91 32.80 17.69
CA TYR A 472 -8.94 31.40 17.26
C TYR A 472 -9.95 30.60 18.11
N GLY A 473 -10.37 29.45 17.64
CA GLY A 473 -11.30 28.62 18.38
C GLY A 473 -11.71 27.37 17.63
N THR A 474 -12.81 26.80 18.09
CA THR A 474 -13.43 25.64 17.44
C THR A 474 -14.93 25.87 17.25
N PHE A 475 -15.48 25.16 16.27
CA PHE A 475 -16.92 25.06 16.10
C PHE A 475 -17.29 23.56 16.01
N PRO A 476 -18.19 23.05 16.87
CA PRO A 476 -18.80 23.75 18.03
C PRO A 476 -17.76 24.16 19.11
N ASP A 477 -18.06 25.24 19.84
CA ASP A 477 -17.22 25.68 20.94
C ASP A 477 -17.19 24.64 22.07
N GLN A 478 -15.99 24.25 22.48
CA GLN A 478 -15.78 23.24 23.52
C GLN A 478 -15.93 23.80 24.94
N LYS A 479 -15.95 25.10 25.10
CA LYS A 479 -16.00 25.80 26.42
C LYS A 479 -14.92 25.33 27.38
N ARG A 480 -13.75 24.98 26.85
CA ARG A 480 -12.56 24.50 27.56
C ARG A 480 -11.33 25.19 27.02
N LEU A 481 -10.36 25.46 27.88
CA LEU A 481 -9.08 26.06 27.49
C LEU A 481 -8.16 25.05 26.78
N TYR A 482 -8.22 23.78 27.22
CA TYR A 482 -7.38 22.70 26.68
C TYR A 482 -8.24 21.47 26.38
N PHE A 483 -8.08 20.92 25.20
CA PHE A 483 -8.71 19.66 24.79
C PHE A 483 -7.97 19.10 23.56
N THR A 484 -8.21 17.83 23.28
CA THR A 484 -7.77 17.15 22.06
C THR A 484 -9.00 16.73 21.25
N LEU A 485 -8.81 16.38 19.98
CA LEU A 485 -9.90 15.80 19.16
C LEU A 485 -10.56 14.55 19.80
N ARG A 486 -9.81 13.83 20.65
CA ARG A 486 -10.33 12.66 21.38
C ARG A 486 -11.28 13.07 22.50
N ASP A 487 -11.01 14.18 23.15
CA ASP A 487 -11.73 14.68 24.32
C ASP A 487 -12.84 15.66 23.97
N ALA A 488 -13.04 15.96 22.67
CA ALA A 488 -14.08 16.86 22.21
C ALA A 488 -15.47 16.32 22.59
N THR A 489 -16.20 17.10 23.40
CA THR A 489 -17.55 16.74 23.90
C THR A 489 -18.66 17.32 23.03
N ALA A 490 -18.49 18.55 22.54
CA ALA A 490 -19.38 19.18 21.57
C ALA A 490 -18.90 18.81 20.14
N THR A 491 -19.73 18.11 19.36
CA THR A 491 -19.37 17.65 18.02
C THR A 491 -20.35 18.14 16.97
N LEU A 492 -19.89 18.20 15.70
CA LEU A 492 -20.73 18.53 14.56
C LEU A 492 -21.94 17.60 14.46
N ALA A 493 -21.72 16.30 14.63
CA ALA A 493 -22.78 15.29 14.60
C ALA A 493 -23.84 15.50 15.71
N ALA A 494 -23.42 15.98 16.89
CA ALA A 494 -24.34 16.29 17.99
C ALA A 494 -25.11 17.59 17.74
N THR A 495 -24.48 18.56 17.04
CA THR A 495 -25.08 19.85 16.70
C THR A 495 -26.08 19.71 15.55
N PHE A 496 -25.75 18.93 14.51
CA PHE A 496 -26.57 18.71 13.31
C PHE A 496 -27.11 17.29 13.27
N ARG A 497 -27.95 16.95 14.25
CA ARG A 497 -28.51 15.61 14.41
C ARG A 497 -29.30 15.17 13.18
N GLY A 498 -29.01 13.98 12.66
CA GLY A 498 -29.71 13.40 11.51
C GLY A 498 -29.19 13.83 10.14
N ALA A 499 -28.23 14.77 10.06
CA ALA A 499 -27.69 15.25 8.77
C ALA A 499 -26.67 14.31 8.12
N GLY A 500 -26.26 13.24 8.81
CA GLY A 500 -25.14 12.42 8.39
C GLY A 500 -23.78 13.15 8.55
N LYS A 501 -22.69 12.48 8.18
CA LYS A 501 -21.34 13.03 8.36
C LYS A 501 -21.09 14.26 7.46
N GLU A 502 -21.37 14.13 6.18
CA GLU A 502 -21.18 15.21 5.20
C GLU A 502 -22.07 16.41 5.49
N GLY A 503 -23.37 16.18 5.75
CA GLY A 503 -24.29 17.25 6.09
C GLY A 503 -23.97 17.96 7.40
N ALA A 504 -23.41 17.26 8.40
CA ALA A 504 -22.99 17.88 9.64
C ALA A 504 -21.75 18.78 9.45
N VAL A 505 -20.79 18.35 8.62
CA VAL A 505 -19.63 19.18 8.25
C VAL A 505 -20.05 20.38 7.43
N GLN A 506 -20.92 20.20 6.42
CA GLN A 506 -21.46 21.28 5.60
C GLN A 506 -22.18 22.33 6.45
N GLY A 507 -23.14 21.90 7.27
CA GLY A 507 -23.87 22.84 8.14
C GLY A 507 -22.97 23.55 9.14
N GLY A 508 -21.91 22.86 9.63
CA GLY A 508 -20.90 23.47 10.48
C GLY A 508 -20.08 24.54 9.75
N LEU A 509 -19.64 24.25 8.53
CA LEU A 509 -18.89 25.20 7.69
C LEU A 509 -19.73 26.42 7.32
N GLU A 510 -20.95 26.22 6.83
CA GLU A 510 -21.86 27.32 6.49
C GLU A 510 -22.11 28.26 7.67
N LYS A 511 -22.36 27.68 8.84
CA LYS A 511 -22.62 28.46 10.06
C LYS A 511 -21.37 29.19 10.53
N LEU A 512 -20.23 28.52 10.63
CA LEU A 512 -18.99 29.14 11.08
C LEU A 512 -18.50 30.21 10.10
N ALA A 513 -18.55 29.95 8.80
CA ALA A 513 -18.19 30.94 7.77
C ALA A 513 -19.05 32.18 7.85
N ALA A 514 -20.38 32.03 7.99
CA ALA A 514 -21.29 33.14 8.16
C ALA A 514 -20.99 33.97 9.43
N GLU A 515 -20.68 33.30 10.56
CA GLU A 515 -20.31 33.93 11.82
C GLU A 515 -19.00 34.75 11.68
N LEU A 516 -17.95 34.16 11.08
CA LEU A 516 -16.65 34.81 10.91
C LEU A 516 -16.73 36.03 9.93
N LEU A 517 -17.46 35.89 8.83
CA LEU A 517 -17.64 36.95 7.85
C LEU A 517 -18.51 38.12 8.35
N ALA A 518 -19.52 37.82 9.19
CA ALA A 518 -20.38 38.84 9.79
C ALA A 518 -19.69 39.59 10.93
N ARG A 519 -18.70 39.00 11.59
CA ARG A 519 -18.02 39.60 12.74
C ARG A 519 -17.15 40.76 12.30
N ARG A 520 -17.08 41.82 13.14
CA ARG A 520 -16.20 42.98 13.00
C ARG A 520 -15.11 42.89 14.05
N TRP A 521 -13.91 43.25 13.63
CA TRP A 521 -12.70 43.22 14.45
C TRP A 521 -12.23 44.64 14.68
N GLU A 522 -12.14 45.08 15.95
CA GLU A 522 -11.80 46.43 16.28
C GLU A 522 -10.29 46.62 16.26
N ARG A 523 -9.83 47.60 15.49
CA ARG A 523 -8.44 48.05 15.47
C ARG A 523 -8.20 49.02 16.63
N THR A 524 -6.98 49.10 17.14
CA THR A 524 -6.58 49.89 18.30
C THR A 524 -7.04 51.36 18.23
N ASP A 525 -7.30 51.91 17.04
CA ASP A 525 -7.82 53.27 16.79
C ASP A 525 -9.36 53.32 16.68
N GLY A 526 -10.07 52.23 16.96
CA GLY A 526 -11.52 52.14 16.89
C GLY A 526 -12.10 51.82 15.51
N VAL A 527 -11.27 51.65 14.49
CA VAL A 527 -11.72 51.25 13.14
C VAL A 527 -12.15 49.79 13.16
N LEU A 528 -13.34 49.50 12.63
CA LEU A 528 -13.89 48.17 12.51
C LEU A 528 -13.52 47.53 11.17
N LEU A 529 -12.76 46.43 11.19
CA LEU A 529 -12.36 45.67 10.02
C LEU A 529 -13.20 44.39 9.88
N SER A 530 -13.47 43.99 8.65
CA SER A 530 -14.08 42.69 8.32
C SER A 530 -13.03 41.73 7.82
N VAL A 531 -13.35 40.43 7.79
CA VAL A 531 -12.54 39.43 7.12
C VAL A 531 -12.53 39.71 5.61
N ASP A 532 -11.35 39.98 5.06
CA ASP A 532 -11.15 40.23 3.63
C ASP A 532 -11.17 38.91 2.83
N ARG A 533 -10.65 37.81 3.43
CA ARG A 533 -10.63 36.50 2.84
C ARG A 533 -10.79 35.43 3.90
N LEU A 534 -11.69 34.48 3.62
CA LEU A 534 -11.87 33.26 4.38
C LEU A 534 -11.34 32.07 3.54
N LEU A 535 -10.45 31.27 4.12
CA LEU A 535 -9.90 30.06 3.52
C LEU A 535 -10.43 28.85 4.26
N ILE A 536 -10.75 27.79 3.52
CA ILE A 536 -11.25 26.51 4.07
C ILE A 536 -10.31 25.41 3.60
N ASP A 537 -9.80 24.59 4.55
CA ASP A 537 -9.03 23.40 4.19
C ASP A 537 -9.92 22.40 3.44
N SER A 538 -9.46 22.00 2.25
CA SER A 538 -10.15 21.04 1.41
C SER A 538 -9.53 19.64 1.45
N GLY A 539 -8.59 19.38 2.35
CA GLY A 539 -7.95 18.07 2.50
C GLY A 539 -8.90 16.99 3.01
N TYR A 540 -9.93 17.39 3.76
CA TYR A 540 -10.97 16.51 4.26
C TYR A 540 -12.34 16.84 3.64
N LEU A 541 -13.01 15.84 3.02
CA LEU A 541 -14.27 16.00 2.29
C LEU A 541 -14.26 17.15 1.26
N PRO A 542 -13.39 17.11 0.22
CA PRO A 542 -13.19 18.22 -0.71
C PRO A 542 -14.48 18.71 -1.39
N ALA A 543 -15.39 17.81 -1.72
CA ALA A 543 -16.67 18.16 -2.36
C ALA A 543 -17.55 19.04 -1.47
N VAL A 544 -17.58 18.78 -0.16
CA VAL A 544 -18.32 19.55 0.84
C VAL A 544 -17.67 20.92 1.06
N CYS A 545 -16.34 20.94 1.22
CA CYS A 545 -15.59 22.19 1.41
C CYS A 545 -15.74 23.13 0.20
N ASN A 546 -15.62 22.60 -1.02
CA ASN A 546 -15.80 23.37 -2.24
C ASN A 546 -17.22 23.88 -2.44
N ALA A 547 -18.24 23.18 -1.96
CA ALA A 547 -19.63 23.63 -2.05
C ALA A 547 -19.93 24.85 -1.16
N VAL A 548 -19.16 25.03 -0.08
CA VAL A 548 -19.32 26.17 0.86
C VAL A 548 -18.40 27.34 0.49
N ALA A 549 -17.34 27.10 -0.27
CA ALA A 549 -16.31 28.10 -0.61
C ALA A 549 -16.71 29.06 -1.76
N ILE A 550 -17.96 29.12 -2.16
CA ILE A 550 -18.44 29.98 -3.27
C ILE A 550 -18.81 31.38 -2.79
#